data_4c5317a0ae09935115e680b7789c6fa4
#
_entry.id   4c5317a0ae09935115e680b7789c6fa4
#
_cell.length_a   1.000
_cell.length_b   1.000
_cell.length_c   1.000
_cell.angle_alpha   90.00
_cell.angle_beta   90.00
_cell.angle_gamma   90.00
#
_symmetry.space_group_name_H-M   'P 1'
#
loop_
_entity.id
_entity.type
_entity.pdbx_description
1 polymer ?
#
loop_
_entity_poly.entity_id
_entity_poly.type
_entity_poly.pdbx_seq_one_letter_code
_entity_poly.pdbx_strand_id
1 'polypeptide(L)'
;LPDAFFAASAATERAFEYGGQGLVLPLEDLVATYAPNIQDVFAEVPAAQRAGTAPDGHLYRIQHVDQTGRSEITGHMLVNTDWLDAVGMDVPTTTDELYEVLSAFKTQDPNGNGEADEIPLTGLWGGYGTDNLGYLFGAFDAASASAMFYVDDETKEARAGVLQPGYVDAMEYFHR
;
A
#
# COMPACT_ATOMS: atom_id res chain seq x y z
N LEU A 1 -0.38 -33.43 -5.99
CA LEU A 1 -0.16 -32.23 -5.21
C LEU A 1 1.34 -31.92 -5.26
N PRO A 2 1.75 -30.64 -5.37
CA PRO A 2 3.16 -30.27 -5.29
C PRO A 2 3.71 -30.46 -3.86
N ASP A 3 5.01 -30.70 -3.77
CA ASP A 3 5.69 -30.85 -2.49
C ASP A 3 5.90 -29.50 -1.78
N ALA A 4 5.94 -28.40 -2.55
CA ALA A 4 6.04 -27.04 -2.04
C ALA A 4 5.31 -26.05 -2.95
N PHE A 5 4.85 -24.94 -2.35
CA PHE A 5 4.28 -23.80 -3.06
C PHE A 5 5.24 -22.62 -2.94
N PHE A 6 5.56 -21.97 -4.05
CA PHE A 6 6.34 -20.75 -4.10
C PHE A 6 5.53 -19.65 -4.78
N ALA A 7 5.57 -18.45 -4.20
CA ALA A 7 4.83 -17.28 -4.69
C ALA A 7 3.31 -17.53 -4.88
N ALA A 8 2.76 -18.49 -4.15
CA ALA A 8 1.32 -18.74 -4.19
C ALA A 8 0.60 -17.59 -3.48
N SER A 9 -0.38 -17.00 -4.15
CA SER A 9 -1.27 -15.98 -3.57
C SER A 9 -2.27 -16.58 -2.56
N ALA A 10 -1.86 -17.60 -1.83
CA ALA A 10 -2.68 -18.17 -0.78
C ALA A 10 -2.76 -17.17 0.38
N ALA A 11 -3.98 -16.80 0.76
CA ALA A 11 -4.19 -15.99 1.95
C ALA A 11 -3.52 -16.65 3.16
N THR A 12 -2.96 -15.83 4.06
CA THR A 12 -2.26 -16.31 5.25
C THR A 12 -3.14 -17.25 6.08
N GLU A 13 -4.42 -16.89 6.22
CA GLU A 13 -5.44 -17.64 6.94
C GLU A 13 -5.61 -19.05 6.39
N ARG A 14 -5.56 -19.19 5.06
CA ARG A 14 -5.70 -20.51 4.41
C ARG A 14 -4.47 -21.40 4.66
N ALA A 15 -3.27 -20.81 4.69
CA ALA A 15 -2.07 -21.58 5.04
C ALA A 15 -2.13 -22.08 6.50
N PHE A 16 -2.65 -21.26 7.40
CA PHE A 16 -2.83 -21.63 8.81
C PHE A 16 -3.95 -22.69 8.99
N GLU A 17 -5.06 -22.53 8.28
CA GLU A 17 -6.13 -23.53 8.27
C GLU A 17 -5.63 -24.90 7.80
N TYR A 18 -4.87 -24.94 6.70
CA TYR A 18 -4.31 -26.19 6.17
C TYR A 18 -3.22 -26.77 7.07
N GLY A 19 -2.45 -25.92 7.76
CA GLY A 19 -1.51 -26.33 8.78
C GLY A 19 -2.20 -27.07 9.91
N GLY A 20 -3.26 -26.49 10.48
CA GLY A 20 -4.06 -27.10 11.52
C GLY A 20 -4.75 -28.42 11.11
N GLN A 21 -4.99 -28.61 9.81
CA GLN A 21 -5.52 -29.87 9.23
C GLN A 21 -4.41 -30.89 8.90
N GLY A 22 -3.14 -30.55 9.10
CA GLY A 22 -2.00 -31.42 8.78
C GLY A 22 -1.72 -31.56 7.25
N LEU A 23 -2.27 -30.67 6.42
CA LEU A 23 -2.04 -30.64 4.97
C LEU A 23 -0.78 -29.86 4.62
N VAL A 24 -0.33 -28.96 5.50
CA VAL A 24 0.92 -28.20 5.41
C VAL A 24 1.77 -28.54 6.63
N LEU A 25 3.05 -28.80 6.40
CA LEU A 25 3.98 -29.16 7.47
C LEU A 25 4.40 -27.93 8.27
N PRO A 26 4.55 -28.05 9.60
CA PRO A 26 5.28 -27.09 10.42
C PRO A 26 6.74 -26.98 9.91
N LEU A 27 7.24 -25.76 9.80
CA LEU A 27 8.56 -25.49 9.16
C LEU A 27 9.67 -25.17 10.17
N GLU A 28 9.36 -24.93 11.44
CA GLU A 28 10.32 -24.45 12.43
C GLU A 28 11.55 -25.37 12.56
N ASP A 29 11.34 -26.68 12.66
CA ASP A 29 12.44 -27.66 12.77
C ASP A 29 13.26 -27.75 11.49
N LEU A 30 12.59 -27.64 10.32
CA LEU A 30 13.27 -27.64 9.02
C LEU A 30 14.10 -26.37 8.85
N VAL A 31 13.57 -25.21 9.25
CA VAL A 31 14.29 -23.93 9.23
C VAL A 31 15.49 -24.01 10.18
N ALA A 32 15.31 -24.52 11.40
CA ALA A 32 16.36 -24.65 12.37
C ALA A 32 17.51 -25.57 11.89
N THR A 33 17.18 -26.62 11.13
CA THR A 33 18.15 -27.61 10.72
C THR A 33 18.83 -27.29 9.39
N TYR A 34 18.09 -26.75 8.41
CA TYR A 34 18.52 -26.69 7.01
C TYR A 34 18.58 -25.30 6.42
N ALA A 35 18.09 -24.26 7.12
CA ALA A 35 17.95 -22.94 6.53
C ALA A 35 18.60 -21.82 7.39
N PRO A 36 19.94 -21.81 7.57
CA PRO A 36 20.63 -20.82 8.40
C PRO A 36 20.36 -19.37 7.93
N ASN A 37 20.30 -19.12 6.63
CA ASN A 37 20.02 -17.78 6.10
C ASN A 37 18.62 -17.27 6.49
N ILE A 38 17.63 -18.15 6.62
CA ILE A 38 16.30 -17.79 7.08
C ILE A 38 16.31 -17.47 8.57
N GLN A 39 17.10 -18.20 9.36
CA GLN A 39 17.29 -17.91 10.78
C GLN A 39 17.91 -16.53 10.97
N ASP A 40 18.91 -16.16 10.16
CA ASP A 40 19.55 -14.84 10.18
C ASP A 40 18.50 -13.74 9.87
N VAL A 41 17.67 -13.93 8.84
CA VAL A 41 16.57 -13.01 8.52
C VAL A 41 15.56 -12.89 9.67
N PHE A 42 15.20 -13.98 10.32
CA PHE A 42 14.29 -13.95 11.46
C PHE A 42 14.90 -13.25 12.69
N ALA A 43 16.22 -13.36 12.88
CA ALA A 43 16.91 -12.64 13.92
C ALA A 43 16.96 -11.12 13.66
N GLU A 44 17.18 -10.72 12.41
CA GLU A 44 17.19 -9.31 12.00
C GLU A 44 15.79 -8.71 11.93
N VAL A 45 14.81 -9.46 11.44
CA VAL A 45 13.42 -9.03 11.22
C VAL A 45 12.45 -10.00 11.91
N PRO A 46 12.31 -9.96 13.24
CA PRO A 46 11.42 -10.88 13.97
C PRO A 46 9.94 -10.83 13.54
N ALA A 47 9.52 -9.72 12.92
CA ALA A 47 8.19 -9.58 12.34
C ALA A 47 7.93 -10.59 11.20
N ALA A 48 8.96 -10.94 10.43
CA ALA A 48 8.86 -11.91 9.35
C ALA A 48 8.52 -13.32 9.87
N GLN A 49 9.14 -13.72 10.99
CA GLN A 49 8.80 -14.99 11.63
C GLN A 49 7.38 -14.96 12.18
N ARG A 50 7.01 -13.89 12.91
CA ARG A 50 5.65 -13.76 13.47
C ARG A 50 4.57 -13.81 12.39
N ALA A 51 4.80 -13.18 11.24
CA ALA A 51 3.83 -13.15 10.15
C ALA A 51 3.62 -14.53 9.47
N GLY A 52 4.56 -15.45 9.63
CA GLY A 52 4.44 -16.84 9.16
C GLY A 52 3.95 -17.82 10.21
N THR A 53 3.88 -17.39 11.49
CA THR A 53 3.51 -18.23 12.63
C THR A 53 2.01 -18.12 12.90
N ALA A 54 1.34 -19.25 12.93
CA ALA A 54 -0.09 -19.34 13.21
C ALA A 54 -0.38 -19.21 14.71
N PRO A 55 -1.65 -18.98 15.10
CA PRO A 55 -2.06 -18.91 16.51
C PRO A 55 -1.79 -20.17 17.32
N ASP A 56 -1.61 -21.33 16.68
CA ASP A 56 -1.21 -22.58 17.32
C ASP A 56 0.30 -22.66 17.66
N GLY A 57 1.06 -21.64 17.27
CA GLY A 57 2.48 -21.50 17.54
C GLY A 57 3.40 -22.10 16.45
N HIS A 58 2.85 -22.71 15.42
CA HIS A 58 3.62 -23.32 14.34
C HIS A 58 3.89 -22.36 13.17
N LEU A 59 5.09 -22.48 12.58
CA LEU A 59 5.48 -21.75 11.37
C LEU A 59 5.05 -22.53 10.13
N TYR A 60 4.06 -22.04 9.38
CA TYR A 60 3.57 -22.73 8.18
C TYR A 60 3.99 -22.08 6.87
N ARG A 61 4.60 -20.90 6.92
CA ARG A 61 5.06 -20.19 5.74
C ARG A 61 6.25 -19.29 6.04
N ILE A 62 7.09 -19.11 5.04
CA ILE A 62 8.21 -18.16 5.07
C ILE A 62 7.81 -16.96 4.26
N GLN A 63 7.83 -15.79 4.87
CA GLN A 63 7.45 -14.53 4.25
C GLN A 63 8.57 -14.00 3.34
N HIS A 64 8.17 -13.32 2.27
CA HIS A 64 9.09 -12.45 1.55
C HIS A 64 9.41 -11.24 2.44
N VAL A 65 10.69 -10.96 2.61
CA VAL A 65 11.20 -9.80 3.37
C VAL A 65 11.92 -8.90 2.40
N ASP A 66 11.43 -7.68 2.24
CA ASP A 66 12.08 -6.63 1.44
C ASP A 66 12.66 -5.57 2.40
N GLN A 67 13.99 -5.55 2.49
CA GLN A 67 14.73 -4.57 3.29
C GLN A 67 15.27 -3.40 2.44
N THR A 68 14.89 -3.36 1.16
CA THR A 68 15.37 -2.30 0.24
C THR A 68 14.58 -1.01 0.32
N GLY A 69 13.47 -0.99 1.06
CA GLY A 69 12.54 0.13 1.14
C GLY A 69 11.66 0.32 -0.11
N ARG A 70 11.83 -0.50 -1.15
CA ARG A 70 11.01 -0.39 -2.38
C ARG A 70 9.54 -0.65 -2.12
N SER A 71 9.22 -1.53 -1.18
CA SER A 71 7.84 -1.85 -0.80
C SER A 71 7.19 -0.78 0.07
N GLU A 72 7.99 0.12 0.66
CA GLU A 72 7.50 1.20 1.54
C GLU A 72 7.03 2.42 0.75
N ILE A 73 7.58 2.61 -0.48
CA ILE A 73 7.23 3.72 -1.37
C ILE A 73 6.61 3.11 -2.63
N THR A 74 5.37 2.71 -2.54
CA THR A 74 4.68 1.99 -3.60
C THR A 74 3.89 2.88 -4.54
N GLY A 75 3.52 4.09 -4.12
CA GLY A 75 2.76 5.05 -4.91
C GLY A 75 3.58 6.32 -5.17
N HIS A 76 3.59 6.76 -6.42
CA HIS A 76 4.19 8.03 -6.82
C HIS A 76 3.15 8.87 -7.54
N MET A 77 3.02 10.13 -7.13
CA MET A 77 2.31 11.13 -7.93
C MET A 77 3.31 11.82 -8.83
N LEU A 78 3.01 11.87 -10.11
CA LEU A 78 3.78 12.60 -11.11
C LEU A 78 2.98 13.80 -11.56
N VAL A 79 3.67 14.93 -11.79
CA VAL A 79 3.08 16.13 -12.34
C VAL A 79 3.79 16.50 -13.65
N ASN A 80 3.04 16.96 -14.62
CA ASN A 80 3.60 17.47 -15.87
C ASN A 80 4.14 18.88 -15.66
N THR A 81 5.47 19.01 -15.64
CA THR A 81 6.14 20.29 -15.40
C THR A 81 5.99 21.27 -16.54
N ASP A 82 5.88 20.80 -17.79
CA ASP A 82 5.65 21.67 -18.95
C ASP A 82 4.25 22.33 -18.86
N TRP A 83 3.28 21.61 -18.31
CA TRP A 83 1.96 22.17 -18.05
C TRP A 83 1.95 23.16 -16.90
N LEU A 84 2.73 22.92 -15.84
CA LEU A 84 2.92 23.91 -14.76
C LEU A 84 3.50 25.21 -15.31
N ASP A 85 4.56 25.11 -16.12
CA ASP A 85 5.19 26.28 -16.75
C ASP A 85 4.20 27.03 -17.67
N ALA A 86 3.39 26.29 -18.45
CA ALA A 86 2.39 26.87 -19.34
C ALA A 86 1.30 27.66 -18.60
N VAL A 87 0.87 27.19 -17.42
CA VAL A 87 -0.14 27.88 -16.59
C VAL A 87 0.48 28.83 -15.55
N GLY A 88 1.82 28.90 -15.49
CA GLY A 88 2.55 29.78 -14.58
C GLY A 88 2.44 29.41 -13.10
N MET A 89 2.37 28.13 -12.79
CA MET A 89 2.23 27.61 -11.41
C MET A 89 3.44 26.76 -11.02
N ASP A 90 3.75 26.73 -9.74
CA ASP A 90 4.77 25.87 -9.15
C ASP A 90 4.23 24.47 -8.84
N VAL A 91 5.14 23.53 -8.51
CA VAL A 91 4.78 22.19 -8.03
C VAL A 91 3.98 22.32 -6.74
N PRO A 92 2.75 21.77 -6.66
CA PRO A 92 1.92 21.90 -5.47
C PRO A 92 2.50 21.17 -4.27
N THR A 93 2.43 21.79 -3.11
CA THR A 93 2.92 21.25 -1.83
C THR A 93 1.78 20.99 -0.83
N THR A 94 0.58 21.47 -1.13
CA THR A 94 -0.62 21.29 -0.33
C THR A 94 -1.78 20.73 -1.19
N THR A 95 -2.79 20.21 -0.53
CA THR A 95 -4.00 19.71 -1.23
C THR A 95 -4.77 20.83 -1.93
N ASP A 96 -4.81 22.03 -1.34
CA ASP A 96 -5.47 23.18 -1.98
C ASP A 96 -4.68 23.67 -3.22
N GLU A 97 -3.36 23.77 -3.14
CA GLU A 97 -2.53 24.06 -4.30
C GLU A 97 -2.67 22.99 -5.41
N LEU A 98 -2.77 21.71 -5.03
CA LEU A 98 -3.02 20.65 -5.99
C LEU A 98 -4.37 20.85 -6.69
N TYR A 99 -5.42 21.20 -5.96
CA TYR A 99 -6.72 21.50 -6.55
C TYR A 99 -6.66 22.68 -7.52
N GLU A 100 -5.95 23.76 -7.17
CA GLU A 100 -5.76 24.94 -8.03
C GLU A 100 -5.00 24.57 -9.32
N VAL A 101 -3.92 23.79 -9.22
CA VAL A 101 -3.15 23.30 -10.37
C VAL A 101 -4.03 22.45 -11.28
N LEU A 102 -4.76 21.49 -10.74
CA LEU A 102 -5.65 20.63 -11.55
C LEU A 102 -6.76 21.43 -12.22
N SER A 103 -7.29 22.44 -11.54
CA SER A 103 -8.29 23.36 -12.08
C SER A 103 -7.72 24.21 -13.22
N ALA A 104 -6.49 24.70 -13.07
CA ALA A 104 -5.78 25.44 -14.12
C ALA A 104 -5.50 24.52 -15.33
N PHE A 105 -5.03 23.31 -15.12
CA PHE A 105 -4.85 22.34 -16.20
C PHE A 105 -6.15 22.08 -16.97
N LYS A 106 -7.28 21.99 -16.28
CA LYS A 106 -8.57 21.76 -16.92
C LYS A 106 -9.08 22.93 -17.76
N THR A 107 -8.70 24.17 -17.42
CA THR A 107 -9.38 25.38 -17.93
C THR A 107 -8.49 26.29 -18.79
N GLN A 108 -7.16 26.10 -18.77
CA GLN A 108 -6.23 27.05 -19.39
C GLN A 108 -5.46 26.51 -20.60
N ASP A 109 -5.87 25.34 -21.15
CA ASP A 109 -5.24 24.74 -22.34
C ASP A 109 -3.70 24.67 -22.22
N PRO A 110 -3.13 23.96 -21.22
CA PRO A 110 -1.68 23.91 -21.02
C PRO A 110 -0.93 23.16 -22.13
N ASN A 111 -1.61 22.39 -22.97
CA ASN A 111 -1.02 21.73 -24.11
C ASN A 111 -0.99 22.62 -25.37
N GLY A 112 -1.74 23.75 -25.37
CA GLY A 112 -1.74 24.77 -26.42
C GLY A 112 -2.41 24.35 -27.74
N ASN A 113 -3.29 23.33 -27.71
CA ASN A 113 -3.94 22.81 -28.90
C ASN A 113 -5.22 23.58 -29.29
N GLY A 114 -5.72 24.45 -28.43
CA GLY A 114 -6.92 25.28 -28.62
C GLY A 114 -8.23 24.52 -28.31
N GLU A 115 -8.17 23.36 -27.74
CA GLU A 115 -9.33 22.52 -27.34
C GLU A 115 -9.33 22.33 -25.85
N ALA A 116 -10.50 22.21 -25.20
CA ALA A 116 -10.62 21.95 -23.76
C ALA A 116 -10.75 20.43 -23.52
N ASP A 117 -9.69 19.71 -23.85
CA ASP A 117 -9.64 18.24 -23.84
C ASP A 117 -8.76 17.66 -22.73
N GLU A 118 -8.16 18.50 -21.88
CA GLU A 118 -7.29 18.06 -20.82
C GLU A 118 -7.99 17.16 -19.79
N ILE A 119 -7.25 16.11 -19.41
CA ILE A 119 -7.55 15.27 -18.26
C ILE A 119 -6.53 15.60 -17.17
N PRO A 120 -6.88 16.48 -16.20
CA PRO A 120 -5.91 17.03 -15.25
C PRO A 120 -5.32 15.98 -14.30
N LEU A 121 -6.09 14.94 -13.98
CA LEU A 121 -5.68 13.89 -13.09
C LEU A 121 -6.14 12.55 -13.64
N THR A 122 -5.24 11.58 -13.64
CA THR A 122 -5.55 10.18 -13.95
C THR A 122 -4.87 9.26 -12.95
N GLY A 123 -5.46 8.12 -12.73
CA GLY A 123 -4.90 7.12 -11.83
C GLY A 123 -5.67 5.82 -11.95
N LEU A 124 -5.11 4.76 -11.39
CA LEU A 124 -5.78 3.46 -11.30
C LEU A 124 -6.59 3.37 -10.02
N TRP A 125 -7.87 3.09 -10.13
CA TRP A 125 -8.73 2.81 -8.97
C TRP A 125 -8.92 1.30 -8.83
N GLY A 126 -8.53 0.73 -7.68
CA GLY A 126 -8.76 -0.68 -7.37
C GLY A 126 -7.77 -1.66 -8.00
N GLY A 127 -6.66 -1.18 -8.55
CA GLY A 127 -5.55 -2.03 -8.99
C GLY A 127 -4.66 -2.48 -7.83
N TYR A 128 -3.73 -3.38 -8.10
CA TYR A 128 -2.72 -3.83 -7.14
C TYR A 128 -1.82 -2.64 -6.72
N GLY A 129 -2.23 -1.94 -5.71
CA GLY A 129 -1.40 -1.28 -4.70
C GLY A 129 -0.60 -0.05 -5.10
N THR A 130 -0.28 0.21 -6.36
CA THR A 130 0.77 1.19 -6.66
C THR A 130 0.29 2.51 -7.29
N ASP A 131 -0.90 2.55 -7.87
CA ASP A 131 -1.38 3.72 -8.63
C ASP A 131 -2.74 4.22 -8.12
N ASN A 132 -2.99 4.04 -6.85
CA ASN A 132 -4.28 4.32 -6.25
C ASN A 132 -4.33 5.74 -5.69
N LEU A 133 -5.23 6.58 -6.21
CA LEU A 133 -5.52 7.91 -5.65
C LEU A 133 -5.88 7.89 -4.16
N GLY A 134 -6.26 6.72 -3.63
CA GLY A 134 -6.50 6.53 -2.21
C GLY A 134 -5.31 6.86 -1.30
N TYR A 135 -4.07 6.94 -1.80
CA TYR A 135 -2.92 7.41 -1.02
C TYR A 135 -3.05 8.88 -0.62
N LEU A 136 -3.78 9.70 -1.38
CA LEU A 136 -4.05 11.09 -1.01
C LEU A 136 -4.88 11.24 0.29
N PHE A 137 -5.53 10.18 0.74
CA PHE A 137 -6.19 10.18 2.05
C PHE A 137 -5.21 10.44 3.20
N GLY A 138 -3.94 10.05 3.05
CA GLY A 138 -2.89 10.36 4.01
C GLY A 138 -2.62 11.86 4.21
N ALA A 139 -2.93 12.69 3.21
CA ALA A 139 -2.84 14.14 3.34
C ALA A 139 -3.91 14.76 4.25
N PHE A 140 -4.90 13.97 4.67
CA PHE A 140 -5.98 14.35 5.58
C PHE A 140 -5.91 13.59 6.91
N ASP A 141 -4.73 13.07 7.27
CA ASP A 141 -4.54 12.22 8.45
C ASP A 141 -5.49 11.01 8.50
N ALA A 142 -5.85 10.50 7.32
CA ALA A 142 -6.68 9.32 7.18
C ALA A 142 -5.88 8.16 6.59
N ALA A 143 -6.19 6.94 7.00
CA ALA A 143 -5.66 5.76 6.34
C ALA A 143 -6.12 5.75 4.87
N SER A 144 -5.32 5.13 4.00
CA SER A 144 -5.71 4.97 2.59
C SER A 144 -7.15 4.47 2.45
N ALA A 145 -7.87 4.97 1.44
CA ALA A 145 -9.25 4.55 1.15
C ALA A 145 -9.42 3.02 1.02
N SER A 146 -8.36 2.30 0.69
CA SER A 146 -8.33 0.83 0.62
C SER A 146 -8.07 0.14 1.96
N ALA A 147 -7.58 0.86 2.98
CA ALA A 147 -7.28 0.31 4.30
C ALA A 147 -8.54 0.33 5.17
N MET A 148 -9.30 -0.75 5.16
CA MET A 148 -10.48 -0.89 6.01
C MET A 148 -10.10 -0.87 7.50
N PHE A 149 -8.95 -1.48 7.86
CA PHE A 149 -8.42 -1.53 9.21
C PHE A 149 -6.91 -1.27 9.19
N TYR A 150 -6.43 -0.60 10.21
CA TYR A 150 -5.01 -0.40 10.46
C TYR A 150 -4.73 -0.55 11.96
N VAL A 151 -3.46 -0.74 12.30
CA VAL A 151 -3.01 -0.72 13.69
C VAL A 151 -2.44 0.66 13.97
N ASP A 152 -2.99 1.31 14.97
CA ASP A 152 -2.47 2.60 15.46
C ASP A 152 -1.10 2.36 16.10
N ASP A 153 -0.08 3.07 15.61
CA ASP A 153 1.30 2.83 16.02
C ASP A 153 1.62 3.26 17.45
N GLU A 154 0.84 4.17 18.01
CA GLU A 154 1.03 4.64 19.38
C GLU A 154 0.30 3.73 20.37
N THR A 155 -0.98 3.46 20.14
CA THR A 155 -1.83 2.70 21.06
C THR A 155 -1.76 1.18 20.83
N LYS A 156 -1.25 0.74 19.66
CA LYS A 156 -1.24 -0.65 19.20
C LYS A 156 -2.63 -1.28 19.09
N GLU A 157 -3.67 -0.45 18.97
CA GLU A 157 -5.05 -0.87 18.78
C GLU A 157 -5.40 -0.96 17.30
N ALA A 158 -6.23 -1.95 16.96
CA ALA A 158 -6.82 -2.03 15.62
C ALA A 158 -7.95 -1.00 15.49
N ARG A 159 -7.88 -0.17 14.45
CA ARG A 159 -8.86 0.88 14.15
C ARG A 159 -9.42 0.75 12.75
N ALA A 160 -10.64 1.18 12.56
CA ALA A 160 -11.26 1.27 11.24
C ALA A 160 -10.91 2.60 10.57
N GLY A 161 -10.31 2.55 9.38
CA GLY A 161 -9.89 3.73 8.63
C GLY A 161 -11.03 4.71 8.35
N VAL A 162 -12.21 4.18 7.98
CA VAL A 162 -13.41 4.97 7.69
C VAL A 162 -13.97 5.77 8.88
N LEU A 163 -13.54 5.46 10.10
CA LEU A 163 -13.94 6.18 11.31
C LEU A 163 -12.96 7.28 11.71
N GLN A 164 -11.86 7.47 10.97
CA GLN A 164 -10.94 8.57 11.20
C GLN A 164 -11.59 9.91 10.82
N PRO A 165 -11.37 10.97 11.59
CA PRO A 165 -11.94 12.30 11.30
C PRO A 165 -11.59 12.77 9.88
N GLY A 166 -10.35 12.66 9.45
CA GLY A 166 -9.88 13.10 8.13
C GLY A 166 -10.41 12.28 6.96
N TYR A 167 -11.09 11.14 7.20
CA TYR A 167 -11.66 10.36 6.12
C TYR A 167 -12.78 11.10 5.38
N VAL A 168 -13.63 11.81 6.13
CA VAL A 168 -14.72 12.62 5.56
C VAL A 168 -14.13 13.80 4.78
N ASP A 169 -13.13 14.47 5.34
CA ASP A 169 -12.45 15.61 4.69
C ASP A 169 -11.81 15.17 3.36
N ALA A 170 -11.17 13.99 3.33
CA ALA A 170 -10.64 13.40 2.11
C ALA A 170 -11.76 13.13 1.08
N MET A 171 -12.87 12.54 1.50
CA MET A 171 -14.01 12.26 0.62
C MET A 171 -14.62 13.55 0.05
N GLU A 172 -14.74 14.60 0.86
CA GLU A 172 -15.22 15.92 0.41
C GLU A 172 -14.26 16.55 -0.60
N TYR A 173 -12.95 16.42 -0.36
CA TYR A 173 -11.95 16.90 -1.32
C TYR A 173 -12.05 16.19 -2.68
N PHE A 174 -12.20 14.89 -2.70
CA PHE A 174 -12.38 14.12 -3.94
C PHE A 174 -13.73 14.35 -4.63
N HIS A 175 -14.68 14.94 -3.96
CA HIS A 175 -15.98 15.28 -4.54
C HIS A 175 -15.97 16.66 -5.24
N ARG A 176 -14.99 17.50 -5.00
CA ARG A 176 -14.86 18.82 -5.63
C ARG A 176 -14.59 18.71 -7.14
#